data_02e190b1be5c348e4033854dbd2c20a0
#
_entry.id   02e190b1be5c348e4033854dbd2c20a0
#
_cell.length_a   1.000
_cell.length_b   1.000
_cell.length_c   1.000
_cell.angle_alpha   90.00
_cell.angle_beta   90.00
_cell.angle_gamma   90.00
#
_symmetry.space_group_name_H-M   'P 1'
#
loop_
_entity.id
_entity.type
_entity.pdbx_description
1 polymer ?
#
loop_
_entity_poly.entity_id
_entity_poly.type
_entity_poly.pdbx_seq_one_letter_code
_entity_poly.pdbx_strand_id
1 'polypeptide(L)'
;ITVRKVFYKNRYDIMLCAEMYLPKDFNEAQHYAALIIGHPFGAVKEQCSGLYAQEMARRGYVTLAFDASYQGESGGEPRHTVSPDALVEDFSASVDWLGLQPFIDRNRIGVIGICGSGGFSVCAASLDPRIKALATVSMYDMGRATRNGLGDSMTDEQRRKLLDEVAEQRWKEAETGEARIRFGTPEKL
;
A
#
# COMPACT_ATOMS: atom_id res chain seq x y z
N ILE A 1 10.17 2.41 -21.69
CA ILE A 1 9.55 3.01 -20.50
C ILE A 1 10.55 3.88 -19.76
N THR A 2 10.04 4.99 -19.21
CA THR A 2 10.82 5.90 -18.34
C THR A 2 10.27 5.75 -16.92
N VAL A 3 11.17 5.74 -15.93
CA VAL A 3 10.79 5.70 -14.51
C VAL A 3 11.17 7.03 -13.87
N ARG A 4 10.24 7.61 -13.11
CA ARG A 4 10.45 8.84 -12.35
C ARG A 4 10.11 8.58 -10.88
N LYS A 5 11.06 8.80 -9.99
CA LYS A 5 10.79 8.80 -8.55
C LYS A 5 10.03 10.06 -8.18
N VAL A 6 8.97 9.92 -7.43
CA VAL A 6 8.07 11.01 -7.05
C VAL A 6 7.72 10.94 -5.58
N PHE A 7 7.35 12.08 -5.00
CA PHE A 7 7.00 12.23 -3.60
C PHE A 7 5.72 13.03 -3.47
N TYR A 8 4.83 12.59 -2.60
CA TYR A 8 3.58 13.29 -2.28
C TYR A 8 3.13 12.92 -0.86
N LYS A 9 2.28 13.73 -0.27
CA LYS A 9 1.79 13.50 1.08
C LYS A 9 0.39 12.88 1.07
N ASN A 10 0.14 12.00 2.03
CA ASN A 10 -1.22 11.58 2.36
C ASN A 10 -1.86 12.58 3.35
N ARG A 11 -3.14 12.38 3.72
CA ARG A 11 -3.85 13.27 4.66
C ARG A 11 -3.33 13.23 6.10
N TYR A 12 -2.52 12.25 6.45
CA TYR A 12 -1.84 12.16 7.75
C TYR A 12 -0.48 12.86 7.74
N ASP A 13 -0.19 13.67 6.71
CA ASP A 13 1.08 14.39 6.50
C ASP A 13 2.30 13.46 6.35
N ILE A 14 2.07 12.18 6.06
CA ILE A 14 3.14 11.23 5.79
C ILE A 14 3.58 11.38 4.33
N MET A 15 4.89 11.61 4.12
CA MET A 15 5.48 11.66 2.79
C MET A 15 5.57 10.26 2.19
N LEU A 16 4.89 10.03 1.08
CA LEU A 16 4.98 8.80 0.31
C LEU A 16 6.05 8.93 -0.78
N CYS A 17 6.81 7.86 -0.98
CA CYS A 17 7.74 7.70 -2.09
C CYS A 17 7.17 6.70 -3.08
N ALA A 18 7.16 7.06 -4.36
CA ALA A 18 6.67 6.19 -5.41
C ALA A 18 7.54 6.25 -6.67
N GLU A 19 7.45 5.24 -7.49
CA GLU A 19 7.99 5.21 -8.84
C GLU A 19 6.85 5.28 -9.85
N MET A 20 6.86 6.34 -10.66
CA MET A 20 5.96 6.51 -11.80
C MET A 20 6.62 5.97 -13.05
N TYR A 21 5.96 5.03 -13.71
CA TYR A 21 6.40 4.42 -14.96
C TYR A 21 5.59 4.99 -16.12
N LEU A 22 6.28 5.54 -17.10
CA LEU A 22 5.71 6.12 -18.32
C LEU A 22 5.89 5.15 -19.49
N PRO A 23 4.87 4.99 -20.37
CA PRO A 23 4.99 4.16 -21.55
C PRO A 23 6.11 4.61 -22.49
N LYS A 24 6.55 3.73 -23.40
CA LYS A 24 7.69 3.98 -24.29
C LYS A 24 7.52 5.25 -25.12
N ASP A 25 6.31 5.45 -25.67
CA ASP A 25 6.01 6.57 -26.57
C ASP A 25 5.19 7.64 -25.82
N PHE A 26 5.56 7.91 -24.57
CA PHE A 26 4.88 8.88 -23.71
C PHE A 26 4.94 10.28 -24.32
N ASN A 27 3.76 10.92 -24.40
CA ASN A 27 3.60 12.29 -24.89
C ASN A 27 2.71 13.07 -23.91
N GLU A 28 3.25 14.12 -23.30
CA GLU A 28 2.54 14.94 -22.31
C GLU A 28 1.27 15.62 -22.83
N ALA A 29 1.10 15.72 -24.16
CA ALA A 29 -0.10 16.26 -24.79
C ALA A 29 -1.25 15.24 -24.88
N GLN A 30 -1.01 13.98 -24.56
CA GLN A 30 -2.02 12.92 -24.54
C GLN A 30 -2.55 12.67 -23.14
N HIS A 31 -3.74 12.09 -23.04
CA HIS A 31 -4.34 11.69 -21.77
C HIS A 31 -4.31 10.15 -21.63
N TYR A 32 -3.73 9.69 -20.55
CA TYR A 32 -3.52 8.27 -20.25
C TYR A 32 -4.45 7.75 -19.17
N ALA A 33 -4.90 6.51 -19.31
CA ALA A 33 -5.38 5.76 -18.17
C ALA A 33 -4.22 5.48 -17.21
N ALA A 34 -4.49 5.51 -15.91
CA ALA A 34 -3.47 5.28 -14.91
C ALA A 34 -3.80 4.10 -14.00
N LEU A 35 -2.76 3.43 -13.50
CA LEU A 35 -2.88 2.34 -12.55
C LEU A 35 -1.97 2.59 -11.33
N ILE A 36 -2.53 2.45 -10.16
CA ILE A 36 -1.81 2.46 -8.88
C ILE A 36 -1.56 1.01 -8.47
N ILE A 37 -0.34 0.68 -8.13
CA ILE A 37 0.06 -0.69 -7.79
C ILE A 37 0.50 -0.74 -6.33
N GLY A 38 -0.27 -1.45 -5.50
CA GLY A 38 0.05 -1.70 -4.09
C GLY A 38 0.87 -2.98 -3.92
N HIS A 39 1.93 -2.90 -3.12
CA HIS A 39 2.84 -4.02 -2.86
C HIS A 39 2.28 -5.02 -1.82
N PRO A 40 2.79 -6.27 -1.77
CA PRO A 40 2.49 -7.21 -0.70
C PRO A 40 2.82 -6.65 0.68
N PHE A 41 2.17 -7.19 1.70
CA PHE A 41 2.43 -6.83 3.09
C PHE A 41 3.91 -7.03 3.44
N GLY A 42 4.56 -5.98 3.96
CA GLY A 42 5.98 -5.99 4.29
C GLY A 42 6.95 -5.93 3.10
N ALA A 43 6.44 -5.70 1.88
CA ALA A 43 7.25 -5.48 0.70
C ALA A 43 7.53 -3.98 0.46
N VAL A 44 8.22 -3.68 -0.64
CA VAL A 44 8.52 -2.32 -1.12
C VAL A 44 8.24 -2.19 -2.61
N LYS A 45 8.15 -0.95 -3.10
CA LYS A 45 7.75 -0.62 -4.48
C LYS A 45 8.62 -1.26 -5.57
N GLU A 46 9.90 -1.48 -5.31
CA GLU A 46 10.85 -2.06 -6.28
C GLU A 46 10.64 -3.56 -6.52
N GLN A 47 9.90 -4.23 -5.65
CA GLN A 47 9.67 -5.68 -5.75
C GLN A 47 8.56 -5.99 -6.76
N CYS A 48 7.62 -6.88 -6.44
CA CYS A 48 6.63 -7.32 -7.42
C CYS A 48 5.71 -6.18 -7.90
N SER A 49 5.43 -5.17 -7.09
CA SER A 49 4.64 -4.01 -7.54
C SER A 49 5.34 -3.22 -8.65
N GLY A 50 6.65 -3.05 -8.56
CA GLY A 50 7.45 -2.43 -9.63
C GLY A 50 7.42 -3.25 -10.93
N LEU A 51 7.48 -4.59 -10.82
CA LEU A 51 7.34 -5.46 -11.99
C LEU A 51 5.97 -5.31 -12.65
N TYR A 52 4.88 -5.32 -11.87
CA TYR A 52 3.53 -5.09 -12.39
C TYR A 52 3.39 -3.70 -13.02
N ALA A 53 3.93 -2.67 -12.35
CA ALA A 53 3.92 -1.31 -12.86
C ALA A 53 4.64 -1.22 -14.23
N GLN A 54 5.81 -1.82 -14.34
CA GLN A 54 6.58 -1.87 -15.57
C GLN A 54 5.82 -2.59 -16.70
N GLU A 55 5.21 -3.74 -16.40
CA GLU A 55 4.47 -4.53 -17.38
C GLU A 55 3.20 -3.81 -17.86
N MET A 56 2.52 -3.08 -17.01
CA MET A 56 1.35 -2.29 -17.38
C MET A 56 1.75 -1.02 -18.14
N ALA A 57 2.89 -0.41 -17.81
CA ALA A 57 3.42 0.71 -18.60
C ALA A 57 3.79 0.31 -20.04
N ARG A 58 4.32 -0.92 -20.22
CA ARG A 58 4.54 -1.48 -21.57
C ARG A 58 3.25 -1.64 -22.38
N ARG A 59 2.10 -1.73 -21.71
CA ARG A 59 0.75 -1.81 -22.32
C ARG A 59 0.08 -0.45 -22.53
N GLY A 60 0.82 0.64 -22.29
CA GLY A 60 0.36 2.00 -22.57
C GLY A 60 -0.31 2.73 -21.41
N TYR A 61 -0.29 2.16 -20.19
CA TYR A 61 -0.76 2.86 -18.99
C TYR A 61 0.35 3.73 -18.39
N VAL A 62 -0.02 4.83 -17.77
CA VAL A 62 0.86 5.46 -16.76
C VAL A 62 0.64 4.69 -15.46
N THR A 63 1.72 4.25 -14.81
CA THR A 63 1.58 3.45 -13.60
C THR A 63 2.39 4.04 -12.45
N LEU A 64 1.92 3.81 -11.23
CA LEU A 64 2.51 4.30 -10.00
C LEU A 64 2.64 3.15 -9.00
N ALA A 65 3.86 2.73 -8.68
CA ALA A 65 4.16 1.83 -7.58
C ALA A 65 4.68 2.64 -6.39
N PHE A 66 4.01 2.59 -5.26
CA PHE A 66 4.38 3.36 -4.07
C PHE A 66 4.85 2.46 -2.94
N ASP A 67 5.71 3.00 -2.06
CA ASP A 67 5.92 2.44 -0.74
C ASP A 67 4.79 2.90 0.18
N ALA A 68 4.19 1.98 0.90
CA ALA A 68 3.17 2.32 1.89
C ALA A 68 3.74 3.15 3.03
N SER A 69 2.90 3.92 3.71
CA SER A 69 3.27 4.63 4.93
C SER A 69 4.05 3.73 5.89
N TYR A 70 5.09 4.26 6.50
CA TYR A 70 6.02 3.59 7.42
C TYR A 70 6.95 2.55 6.78
N GLN A 71 6.87 2.32 5.46
CA GLN A 71 7.64 1.29 4.73
C GLN A 71 8.60 1.92 3.72
N GLY A 72 9.62 1.16 3.33
CA GLY A 72 10.55 1.55 2.27
C GLY A 72 11.12 2.96 2.42
N GLU A 73 11.02 3.75 1.36
CA GLU A 73 11.44 5.15 1.34
C GLU A 73 10.31 6.14 1.72
N SER A 74 9.08 5.65 1.97
CA SER A 74 8.00 6.48 2.51
C SER A 74 8.25 6.82 3.98
N GLY A 75 7.71 7.95 4.42
CA GLY A 75 7.85 8.45 5.77
C GLY A 75 6.96 7.74 6.79
N GLY A 76 6.88 8.34 7.96
CA GLY A 76 6.09 7.87 9.09
C GLY A 76 6.94 7.16 10.15
N GLU A 77 6.62 7.42 11.42
CA GLU A 77 7.26 6.82 12.58
C GLU A 77 6.20 6.28 13.56
N PRO A 78 6.50 5.18 14.27
CA PRO A 78 7.71 4.35 14.15
C PRO A 78 7.75 3.56 12.85
N ARG A 79 8.96 3.30 12.33
CA ARG A 79 9.14 2.55 11.07
C ARG A 79 8.56 1.15 11.16
N HIS A 80 8.15 0.60 10.02
CA HIS A 80 7.56 -0.74 9.90
C HIS A 80 6.23 -0.94 10.66
N THR A 81 5.62 0.16 11.10
CA THR A 81 4.25 0.15 11.63
C THR A 81 3.27 -0.23 10.54
N VAL A 82 2.23 -0.96 10.91
CA VAL A 82 1.10 -1.27 10.04
C VAL A 82 -0.14 -0.60 10.59
N SER A 83 -0.62 0.41 9.87
CA SER A 83 -1.90 1.07 10.14
C SER A 83 -2.83 0.82 8.97
N PRO A 84 -3.91 0.03 9.13
CA PRO A 84 -4.88 -0.18 8.05
C PRO A 84 -5.44 1.12 7.50
N ASP A 85 -5.70 2.11 8.36
CA ASP A 85 -6.22 3.40 7.95
C ASP A 85 -5.24 4.16 7.05
N ALA A 86 -3.95 4.17 7.42
CA ALA A 86 -2.91 4.78 6.60
C ALA A 86 -2.73 4.05 5.26
N LEU A 87 -2.74 2.72 5.27
CA LEU A 87 -2.58 1.90 4.07
C LEU A 87 -3.75 2.09 3.08
N VAL A 88 -4.96 2.27 3.57
CA VAL A 88 -6.14 2.59 2.74
C VAL A 88 -6.02 4.01 2.19
N GLU A 89 -5.64 4.97 3.04
CA GLU A 89 -5.45 6.37 2.65
C GLU A 89 -4.35 6.56 1.60
N ASP A 90 -3.28 5.78 1.65
CA ASP A 90 -2.17 5.87 0.70
C ASP A 90 -2.62 5.63 -0.74
N PHE A 91 -3.63 4.77 -0.95
CA PHE A 91 -4.26 4.61 -2.27
C PHE A 91 -5.00 5.89 -2.72
N SER A 92 -5.78 6.50 -1.84
CA SER A 92 -6.50 7.75 -2.16
C SER A 92 -5.53 8.91 -2.40
N ALA A 93 -4.47 9.03 -1.61
CA ALA A 93 -3.41 10.00 -1.83
C ALA A 93 -2.69 9.79 -3.18
N SER A 94 -2.51 8.53 -3.59
CA SER A 94 -1.97 8.19 -4.90
C SER A 94 -2.93 8.60 -6.04
N VAL A 95 -4.24 8.45 -5.84
CA VAL A 95 -5.27 8.96 -6.78
C VAL A 95 -5.22 10.49 -6.86
N ASP A 96 -5.09 11.18 -5.72
CA ASP A 96 -4.95 12.63 -5.69
C ASP A 96 -3.77 13.09 -6.53
N TRP A 97 -2.59 12.51 -6.25
CA TRP A 97 -1.36 12.88 -6.92
C TRP A 97 -1.40 12.61 -8.43
N LEU A 98 -1.85 11.41 -8.85
CA LEU A 98 -2.00 11.08 -10.27
C LEU A 98 -3.02 11.98 -10.96
N GLY A 99 -4.17 12.24 -10.32
CA GLY A 99 -5.22 13.07 -10.89
C GLY A 99 -4.83 14.53 -11.08
N LEU A 100 -3.75 15.00 -10.45
CA LEU A 100 -3.18 16.33 -10.66
C LEU A 100 -2.20 16.39 -11.85
N GLN A 101 -1.78 15.26 -12.39
CA GLN A 101 -0.90 15.24 -13.55
C GLN A 101 -1.70 15.59 -14.81
N PRO A 102 -1.23 16.55 -15.64
CA PRO A 102 -2.00 17.06 -16.79
C PRO A 102 -2.27 15.99 -17.86
N PHE A 103 -1.45 14.95 -17.90
CA PHE A 103 -1.54 13.85 -18.84
C PHE A 103 -2.37 12.66 -18.33
N ILE A 104 -3.03 12.76 -17.18
CA ILE A 104 -3.87 11.68 -16.64
C ILE A 104 -5.36 11.96 -16.89
N ASP A 105 -6.04 10.97 -17.45
CA ASP A 105 -7.49 10.97 -17.51
C ASP A 105 -8.07 10.55 -16.14
N ARG A 106 -8.60 11.51 -15.40
CA ARG A 106 -9.20 11.30 -14.06
C ARG A 106 -10.35 10.30 -14.03
N ASN A 107 -10.99 10.06 -15.17
CA ASN A 107 -12.07 9.08 -15.30
C ASN A 107 -11.56 7.66 -15.55
N ARG A 108 -10.25 7.46 -15.68
CA ARG A 108 -9.62 6.19 -16.03
C ARG A 108 -8.46 5.86 -15.08
N ILE A 109 -8.67 6.01 -13.77
CA ILE A 109 -7.70 5.62 -12.74
C ILE A 109 -8.18 4.30 -12.13
N GLY A 110 -7.32 3.30 -12.16
CA GLY A 110 -7.54 1.98 -11.55
C GLY A 110 -6.46 1.61 -10.54
N VAL A 111 -6.70 0.52 -9.83
CA VAL A 111 -5.79 0.00 -8.81
C VAL A 111 -5.52 -1.48 -9.05
N ILE A 112 -4.29 -1.92 -8.81
CA ILE A 112 -3.91 -3.34 -8.67
C ILE A 112 -3.35 -3.53 -7.26
N GLY A 113 -4.04 -4.30 -6.44
CA GLY A 113 -3.60 -4.64 -5.09
C GLY A 113 -3.04 -6.06 -5.02
N ILE A 114 -1.80 -6.21 -4.56
CA ILE A 114 -1.11 -7.50 -4.51
C ILE A 114 -1.04 -7.97 -3.06
N CYS A 115 -1.45 -9.21 -2.79
CA CYS A 115 -1.42 -9.85 -1.48
C CYS A 115 -2.18 -9.01 -0.41
N GLY A 116 -1.54 -8.52 0.63
CA GLY A 116 -2.15 -7.66 1.64
C GLY A 116 -2.72 -6.36 1.08
N SER A 117 -2.05 -5.73 0.12
CA SER A 117 -2.57 -4.56 -0.58
C SER A 117 -3.86 -4.85 -1.37
N GLY A 118 -4.14 -6.12 -1.71
CA GLY A 118 -5.42 -6.50 -2.29
C GLY A 118 -6.57 -6.14 -1.37
N GLY A 119 -6.51 -6.52 -0.10
CA GLY A 119 -7.53 -6.19 0.90
C GLY A 119 -7.65 -4.68 1.15
N PHE A 120 -6.52 -3.98 1.32
CA PHE A 120 -6.52 -2.52 1.53
C PHE A 120 -7.04 -1.75 0.31
N SER A 121 -6.73 -2.21 -0.90
CA SER A 121 -7.23 -1.59 -2.14
C SER A 121 -8.74 -1.80 -2.33
N VAL A 122 -9.30 -2.93 -1.89
CA VAL A 122 -10.76 -3.14 -1.84
C VAL A 122 -11.41 -2.12 -0.90
N CYS A 123 -10.85 -1.92 0.30
CA CYS A 123 -11.34 -0.90 1.22
C CYS A 123 -11.24 0.50 0.60
N ALA A 124 -10.11 0.86 -0.01
CA ALA A 124 -9.95 2.15 -0.67
C ALA A 124 -10.97 2.36 -1.79
N ALA A 125 -11.17 1.37 -2.66
CA ALA A 125 -12.12 1.46 -3.76
C ALA A 125 -13.59 1.54 -3.29
N SER A 126 -13.92 0.99 -2.11
CA SER A 126 -15.25 1.10 -1.51
C SER A 126 -15.55 2.50 -0.97
N LEU A 127 -14.52 3.29 -0.66
CA LEU A 127 -14.62 4.63 -0.08
C LEU A 127 -14.37 5.74 -1.10
N ASP A 128 -13.54 5.47 -2.13
CA ASP A 128 -13.11 6.46 -3.11
C ASP A 128 -13.67 6.16 -4.51
N PRO A 129 -14.75 6.85 -4.93
CA PRO A 129 -15.40 6.62 -6.23
C PRO A 129 -14.53 7.05 -7.43
N ARG A 130 -13.38 7.69 -7.20
CA ARG A 130 -12.42 8.05 -8.25
C ARG A 130 -11.62 6.84 -8.73
N ILE A 131 -11.56 5.76 -7.95
CA ILE A 131 -11.03 4.46 -8.36
C ILE A 131 -12.08 3.78 -9.26
N LYS A 132 -11.82 3.73 -10.58
CA LYS A 132 -12.78 3.25 -11.58
C LYS A 132 -12.68 1.75 -11.89
N ALA A 133 -11.55 1.15 -11.56
CA ALA A 133 -11.31 -0.27 -11.75
C ALA A 133 -10.40 -0.79 -10.66
N LEU A 134 -10.64 -2.02 -10.23
CA LEU A 134 -9.83 -2.70 -9.24
C LEU A 134 -9.53 -4.13 -9.71
N ALA A 135 -8.27 -4.51 -9.61
CA ALA A 135 -7.82 -5.90 -9.72
C ALA A 135 -7.05 -6.29 -8.46
N THR A 136 -7.24 -7.52 -8.02
CA THR A 136 -6.47 -8.08 -6.89
C THR A 136 -5.70 -9.31 -7.33
N VAL A 137 -4.50 -9.47 -6.81
CA VAL A 137 -3.61 -10.59 -7.11
C VAL A 137 -3.26 -11.29 -5.81
N SER A 138 -3.62 -12.56 -5.67
CA SER A 138 -3.37 -13.36 -4.45
C SER A 138 -3.79 -12.62 -3.17
N MET A 139 -4.97 -12.02 -3.19
CA MET A 139 -5.46 -11.14 -2.13
C MET A 139 -5.61 -11.88 -0.79
N TYR A 140 -5.22 -11.17 0.27
CA TYR A 140 -5.52 -11.55 1.65
C TYR A 140 -6.50 -10.56 2.30
N ASP A 141 -7.50 -11.09 2.99
CA ASP A 141 -8.23 -10.36 4.03
C ASP A 141 -7.34 -10.30 5.28
N MET A 142 -6.59 -9.21 5.40
CA MET A 142 -5.64 -9.03 6.51
C MET A 142 -6.33 -8.99 7.87
N GLY A 143 -7.56 -8.46 7.94
CA GLY A 143 -8.37 -8.45 9.16
C GLY A 143 -8.74 -9.86 9.60
N ARG A 144 -9.23 -10.70 8.67
CA ARG A 144 -9.54 -12.11 8.94
C ARG A 144 -8.29 -12.90 9.29
N ALA A 145 -7.21 -12.75 8.52
CA ALA A 145 -5.95 -13.45 8.77
C ALA A 145 -5.36 -13.11 10.14
N THR A 146 -5.42 -11.84 10.56
CA THR A 146 -4.96 -11.42 11.88
C THR A 146 -5.85 -11.92 13.00
N ARG A 147 -7.18 -11.90 12.80
CA ARG A 147 -8.15 -12.30 13.82
C ARG A 147 -8.26 -13.82 13.98
N ASN A 148 -8.24 -14.55 12.89
CA ASN A 148 -8.55 -15.98 12.86
C ASN A 148 -7.34 -16.86 12.53
N GLY A 149 -6.17 -16.27 12.22
CA GLY A 149 -5.02 -17.00 11.66
C GLY A 149 -5.20 -17.36 10.17
N LEU A 150 -4.14 -17.83 9.55
CA LEU A 150 -4.20 -18.30 8.17
C LEU A 150 -5.07 -19.56 8.08
N GLY A 151 -6.04 -19.53 7.17
CA GLY A 151 -6.99 -20.63 7.00
C GLY A 151 -7.96 -20.83 8.19
N ASP A 152 -8.20 -19.75 8.95
CA ASP A 152 -9.03 -19.78 10.17
C ASP A 152 -8.55 -20.80 11.22
N SER A 153 -7.23 -20.94 11.33
CA SER A 153 -6.59 -21.95 12.19
C SER A 153 -6.53 -21.58 13.67
N MET A 154 -6.81 -20.30 14.02
CA MET A 154 -6.74 -19.80 15.38
C MET A 154 -8.04 -20.06 16.15
N THR A 155 -7.94 -20.69 17.33
CA THR A 155 -9.07 -20.87 18.23
C THR A 155 -9.40 -19.58 18.99
N ASP A 156 -10.62 -19.50 19.55
CA ASP A 156 -11.01 -18.35 20.39
C ASP A 156 -10.13 -18.19 21.63
N GLU A 157 -9.67 -19.29 22.21
CA GLU A 157 -8.74 -19.27 23.34
C GLU A 157 -7.38 -18.69 22.94
N GLN A 158 -6.82 -19.15 21.83
CA GLN A 158 -5.56 -18.62 21.29
C GLN A 158 -5.67 -17.11 20.98
N ARG A 159 -6.81 -16.69 20.40
CA ARG A 159 -7.07 -15.27 20.11
C ARG A 159 -7.14 -14.43 21.38
N ARG A 160 -7.86 -14.90 22.42
CA ARG A 160 -7.93 -14.19 23.71
C ARG A 160 -6.53 -14.04 24.34
N LYS A 161 -5.77 -15.13 24.37
CA LYS A 161 -4.39 -15.10 24.88
C LYS A 161 -3.53 -14.10 24.12
N LEU A 162 -3.63 -14.06 22.78
CA LEU A 162 -2.89 -13.09 21.97
C LEU A 162 -3.31 -11.65 22.30
N LEU A 163 -4.59 -11.37 22.48
CA LEU A 163 -5.08 -10.04 22.86
C LEU A 163 -4.57 -9.62 24.24
N ASP A 164 -4.54 -10.54 25.22
CA ASP A 164 -3.97 -10.27 26.54
C ASP A 164 -2.47 -9.96 26.44
N GLU A 165 -1.72 -10.74 25.66
CA GLU A 165 -0.28 -10.47 25.43
C GLU A 165 -0.04 -9.11 24.77
N VAL A 166 -0.88 -8.72 23.82
CA VAL A 166 -0.81 -7.41 23.14
C VAL A 166 -1.15 -6.28 24.11
N ALA A 167 -2.15 -6.47 24.99
CA ALA A 167 -2.52 -5.50 25.99
C ALA A 167 -1.38 -5.25 26.99
N GLU A 168 -0.75 -6.33 27.50
CA GLU A 168 0.42 -6.22 28.37
C GLU A 168 1.62 -5.57 27.67
N GLN A 169 1.84 -5.89 26.40
CA GLN A 169 2.89 -5.24 25.60
C GLN A 169 2.64 -3.73 25.49
N ARG A 170 1.38 -3.32 25.27
CA ARG A 170 1.02 -1.91 25.19
C ARG A 170 1.31 -1.13 26.48
N TRP A 171 1.09 -1.74 27.65
CA TRP A 171 1.49 -1.14 28.92
C TRP A 171 3.01 -0.92 29.00
N LYS A 172 3.82 -1.91 28.62
CA LYS A 172 5.27 -1.79 28.58
C LYS A 172 5.76 -0.69 27.64
N GLU A 173 5.14 -0.56 26.47
CA GLU A 173 5.45 0.51 25.53
C GLU A 173 5.10 1.90 26.08
N ALA A 174 3.97 2.02 26.79
CA ALA A 174 3.58 3.27 27.44
C ALA A 174 4.54 3.65 28.60
N GLU A 175 5.05 2.68 29.36
CA GLU A 175 5.99 2.89 30.46
C GLU A 175 7.38 3.27 29.96
N THR A 176 7.87 2.64 28.88
CA THR A 176 9.23 2.85 28.36
C THR A 176 9.32 3.94 27.30
N GLY A 177 8.22 4.27 26.62
CA GLY A 177 8.20 5.13 25.46
C GLY A 177 8.73 4.45 24.18
N GLU A 178 9.02 3.14 24.24
CA GLU A 178 9.57 2.38 23.13
C GLU A 178 8.52 1.44 22.52
N ALA A 179 8.16 1.67 21.25
CA ALA A 179 7.27 0.78 20.52
C ALA A 179 7.98 -0.52 20.12
N ARG A 180 7.35 -1.66 20.40
CA ARG A 180 7.81 -2.96 19.95
C ARG A 180 7.18 -3.32 18.60
N ILE A 181 7.96 -3.21 17.55
CA ILE A 181 7.52 -3.57 16.20
C ILE A 181 7.88 -5.03 15.93
N ARG A 182 6.87 -5.86 15.68
CA ARG A 182 7.07 -7.30 15.41
C ARG A 182 7.18 -7.64 13.92
N PHE A 183 6.83 -6.71 13.02
CA PHE A 183 6.71 -7.01 11.60
C PHE A 183 7.79 -6.30 10.79
N GLY A 184 8.51 -7.06 9.99
CA GLY A 184 9.40 -6.54 8.94
C GLY A 184 10.86 -6.35 9.32
N THR A 185 11.26 -6.56 10.56
CA THR A 185 12.67 -6.63 10.93
C THR A 185 13.02 -8.02 11.41
N PRO A 186 13.69 -8.84 10.59
CA PRO A 186 14.37 -9.98 11.14
C PRO A 186 15.55 -9.46 11.99
N GLU A 187 15.39 -9.47 13.30
CA GLU A 187 16.53 -9.26 14.22
C GLU A 187 17.56 -10.39 14.08
N LYS A 188 17.22 -11.44 13.34
CA LYS A 188 18.12 -12.56 12.99
C LYS A 188 17.64 -13.17 11.66
N LEU A 189 18.37 -12.96 10.61
CA LEU A 189 18.56 -13.93 9.54
C LEU A 189 19.80 -14.73 9.84
#